data_9bcf9a4744ac7f6014d1a6f5ab74be3d
#
_entry.id   9bcf9a4744ac7f6014d1a6f5ab74be3d
#
_cell.length_a   1.000
_cell.length_b   1.000
_cell.length_c   1.000
_cell.angle_alpha   90.00
_cell.angle_beta   90.00
_cell.angle_gamma   90.00
#
_symmetry.space_group_name_H-M   'P 1'
#
loop_
_entity.id
_entity.type
_entity.pdbx_description
1 polymer ?
#
loop_
_entity_poly.entity_id
_entity_poly.type
_entity_poly.pdbx_seq_one_letter_code
_entity_poly.pdbx_strand_id
1 'polypeptide(L)'
;KKAIGKMQDVSKGEGRTVLFVSHNMAAVRSLCTKGICLENGTAVYQGTVHSAIDYYLKEKGTVRKSKIIDYVGWTKNTFHIDCIEINGTECASSTIHGGQNFLTVKIQGYSEEDMMYDVMLVLKSRTEVPYATYAPGHYYGSISHLPKGDFCIERRIGLPPVLSKGVLQADLFIHHPMVEYYLKAVRCCLLECEGFQSGFGHALTQTSNGFIGLEDIKV
;
A
#
# COMPACT_ATOMS: atom_id res chain seq x y z
N LYS A 1 8.68 -19.15 -11.00
CA LYS A 1 8.34 -19.09 -12.46
C LYS A 1 8.01 -20.47 -13.03
N LYS A 2 8.69 -21.57 -12.71
CA LYS A 2 8.42 -22.94 -13.25
C LYS A 2 7.04 -23.52 -12.86
N ALA A 3 6.49 -23.23 -11.68
CA ALA A 3 5.20 -23.77 -11.24
C ALA A 3 4.01 -23.13 -11.99
N ILE A 4 4.09 -21.86 -12.32
CA ILE A 4 3.06 -21.11 -13.05
C ILE A 4 2.91 -21.61 -14.50
N GLY A 5 4.02 -21.89 -15.19
CA GLY A 5 4.01 -22.45 -16.54
C GLY A 5 3.35 -23.83 -16.60
N LYS A 6 3.67 -24.72 -15.67
CA LYS A 6 3.03 -26.06 -15.61
C LYS A 6 1.52 -25.98 -15.32
N MET A 7 1.04 -25.02 -14.54
CA MET A 7 -0.39 -24.82 -14.30
C MET A 7 -1.13 -24.36 -15.56
N GLN A 8 -0.52 -23.51 -16.37
CA GLN A 8 -1.08 -23.09 -17.66
C GLN A 8 -1.17 -24.24 -18.66
N ASP A 9 -0.16 -25.10 -18.69
CA ASP A 9 -0.12 -26.26 -19.60
C ASP A 9 -1.20 -27.28 -19.26
N VAL A 10 -1.43 -27.58 -17.97
CA VAL A 10 -2.49 -28.49 -17.49
C VAL A 10 -3.89 -27.94 -17.79
N SER A 11 -4.08 -26.63 -17.65
CA SER A 11 -5.37 -25.97 -17.91
C SER A 11 -5.72 -25.91 -19.40
N LYS A 12 -4.73 -25.75 -20.28
CA LYS A 12 -4.94 -25.60 -21.73
C LYS A 12 -4.86 -26.92 -22.52
N GLY A 13 -4.10 -27.90 -22.01
CA GLY A 13 -3.79 -29.13 -22.75
C GLY A 13 -4.77 -30.29 -22.55
N GLU A 14 -5.44 -30.38 -21.40
CA GLU A 14 -6.23 -31.55 -21.03
C GLU A 14 -7.72 -31.28 -20.74
N GLY A 15 -8.21 -30.06 -20.97
CA GLY A 15 -9.62 -29.69 -20.74
C GLY A 15 -10.05 -29.73 -19.24
N ARG A 16 -9.11 -29.77 -18.32
CA ARG A 16 -9.39 -29.85 -16.88
C ARG A 16 -9.67 -28.48 -16.29
N THR A 17 -10.65 -28.42 -15.39
CA THR A 17 -10.90 -27.22 -14.57
C THR A 17 -9.92 -27.18 -13.40
N VAL A 18 -9.15 -26.10 -13.28
CA VAL A 18 -8.21 -25.85 -12.18
C VAL A 18 -8.79 -24.77 -11.29
N LEU A 19 -8.90 -25.04 -9.99
CA LEU A 19 -9.23 -24.05 -8.98
C LEU A 19 -7.92 -23.49 -8.41
N PHE A 20 -7.77 -22.17 -8.53
CA PHE A 20 -6.61 -21.44 -8.01
C PHE A 20 -7.04 -20.49 -6.90
N VAL A 21 -6.53 -20.73 -5.70
CA VAL A 21 -6.80 -19.90 -4.52
C VAL A 21 -5.53 -19.14 -4.15
N SER A 22 -5.59 -17.82 -4.13
CA SER A 22 -4.44 -16.97 -3.84
C SER A 22 -4.90 -15.60 -3.38
N HIS A 23 -4.07 -14.95 -2.55
CA HIS A 23 -4.19 -13.52 -2.23
C HIS A 23 -3.38 -12.64 -3.21
N ASN A 24 -2.58 -13.24 -4.09
CA ASN A 24 -1.83 -12.52 -5.11
C ASN A 24 -2.72 -12.28 -6.35
N MET A 25 -3.33 -11.10 -6.40
CA MET A 25 -4.27 -10.73 -7.48
C MET A 25 -3.61 -10.66 -8.86
N ALA A 26 -2.30 -10.36 -8.93
CA ALA A 26 -1.57 -10.37 -10.19
C ALA A 26 -1.46 -11.81 -10.75
N ALA A 27 -1.17 -12.80 -9.90
CA ALA A 27 -1.15 -14.20 -10.28
C ALA A 27 -2.56 -14.70 -10.65
N VAL A 28 -3.59 -14.34 -9.88
CA VAL A 28 -5.00 -14.68 -10.19
C VAL A 28 -5.39 -14.12 -11.56
N ARG A 29 -5.06 -12.85 -11.83
CA ARG A 29 -5.36 -12.18 -13.11
C ARG A 29 -4.68 -12.85 -14.31
N SER A 30 -3.44 -13.32 -14.12
CA SER A 30 -2.66 -13.93 -15.20
C SER A 30 -3.01 -15.40 -15.49
N LEU A 31 -3.55 -16.12 -14.50
CA LEU A 31 -3.79 -17.56 -14.56
C LEU A 31 -5.25 -17.93 -14.77
N CYS A 32 -6.19 -17.09 -14.31
CA CYS A 32 -7.61 -17.40 -14.28
C CYS A 32 -8.38 -16.61 -15.36
N THR A 33 -9.45 -17.22 -15.88
CA THR A 33 -10.41 -16.56 -16.78
C THR A 33 -11.69 -16.16 -16.04
N LYS A 34 -12.03 -16.89 -14.98
CA LYS A 34 -13.20 -16.66 -14.12
C LYS A 34 -12.75 -16.50 -12.66
N GLY A 35 -13.53 -15.80 -11.86
CA GLY A 35 -13.30 -15.62 -10.44
C GLY A 35 -14.59 -15.78 -9.65
N ILE A 36 -14.46 -16.35 -8.45
CA ILE A 36 -15.50 -16.45 -7.44
C ILE A 36 -14.97 -15.81 -6.17
N CYS A 37 -15.72 -14.88 -5.58
CA CYS A 37 -15.43 -14.33 -4.27
C CYS A 37 -16.25 -15.08 -3.22
N LEU A 38 -15.57 -15.56 -2.18
CA LEU A 38 -16.20 -16.23 -1.04
C LEU A 38 -16.11 -15.34 0.19
N GLU A 39 -17.20 -15.23 0.92
CA GLU A 39 -17.29 -14.57 2.21
C GLU A 39 -18.03 -15.45 3.19
N ASN A 40 -17.42 -15.73 4.34
CA ASN A 40 -17.99 -16.62 5.38
C ASN A 40 -18.51 -17.96 4.81
N GLY A 41 -17.80 -18.54 3.84
CA GLY A 41 -18.16 -19.80 3.21
C GLY A 41 -19.20 -19.71 2.10
N THR A 42 -19.73 -18.52 1.81
CA THR A 42 -20.76 -18.29 0.77
C THR A 42 -20.16 -17.57 -0.43
N ALA A 43 -20.58 -17.96 -1.65
CA ALA A 43 -20.21 -17.27 -2.87
C ALA A 43 -21.00 -15.94 -2.98
N VAL A 44 -20.31 -14.79 -2.79
CA VAL A 44 -20.91 -13.45 -2.85
C VAL A 44 -20.80 -12.82 -4.22
N TYR A 45 -19.89 -13.29 -5.04
CA TYR A 45 -19.71 -12.83 -6.41
C TYR A 45 -19.13 -13.92 -7.30
N GLN A 46 -19.61 -13.99 -8.56
CA GLN A 46 -19.06 -14.84 -9.61
C GLN A 46 -19.08 -14.11 -10.95
N GLY A 47 -17.96 -14.14 -11.68
CA GLY A 47 -17.85 -13.44 -12.97
C GLY A 47 -16.51 -13.66 -13.65
N THR A 48 -16.14 -12.72 -14.52
CA THR A 48 -14.79 -12.71 -15.10
C THR A 48 -13.74 -12.47 -14.02
N VAL A 49 -12.52 -12.93 -14.24
CA VAL A 49 -11.43 -12.71 -13.27
C VAL A 49 -11.24 -11.22 -12.93
N HIS A 50 -11.35 -10.34 -13.90
CA HIS A 50 -11.21 -8.89 -13.72
C HIS A 50 -12.32 -8.35 -12.80
N SER A 51 -13.58 -8.65 -13.14
CA SER A 51 -14.73 -8.21 -12.34
C SER A 51 -14.74 -8.79 -10.94
N ALA A 52 -14.30 -10.05 -10.76
CA ALA A 52 -14.19 -10.66 -9.44
C ALA A 52 -13.09 -10.01 -8.60
N ILE A 53 -11.95 -9.67 -9.19
CA ILE A 53 -10.89 -8.92 -8.52
C ILE A 53 -11.38 -7.52 -8.14
N ASP A 54 -12.07 -6.83 -9.05
CA ASP A 54 -12.62 -5.49 -8.78
C ASP A 54 -13.66 -5.54 -7.65
N TYR A 55 -14.53 -6.53 -7.65
CA TYR A 55 -15.51 -6.76 -6.56
C TYR A 55 -14.78 -7.00 -5.23
N TYR A 56 -13.84 -7.93 -5.19
CA TYR A 56 -13.06 -8.26 -4.00
C TYR A 56 -12.29 -7.06 -3.44
N LEU A 57 -11.74 -6.22 -4.34
CA LEU A 57 -11.02 -5.02 -3.95
C LEU A 57 -11.96 -3.88 -3.52
N LYS A 58 -13.16 -3.78 -4.09
CA LYS A 58 -14.19 -2.82 -3.67
C LYS A 58 -14.72 -3.16 -2.28
N GLU A 59 -15.08 -4.40 -2.03
CA GLU A 59 -15.55 -4.86 -0.72
C GLU A 59 -14.49 -4.63 0.38
N LYS A 60 -13.21 -4.89 0.07
CA LYS A 60 -12.11 -4.56 0.97
C LYS A 60 -11.77 -3.07 1.03
N GLY A 61 -12.29 -2.28 0.10
CA GLY A 61 -12.08 -0.84 -0.02
C GLY A 61 -13.24 0.01 0.47
N THR A 62 -14.31 -0.59 1.04
CA THR A 62 -15.34 0.17 1.75
C THR A 62 -14.70 0.97 2.87
N VAL A 63 -15.08 2.23 2.97
CA VAL A 63 -14.56 3.24 3.91
C VAL A 63 -14.22 2.59 5.25
N ARG A 64 -12.93 2.38 5.48
CA ARG A 64 -12.45 1.86 6.74
C ARG A 64 -12.72 2.93 7.80
N LYS A 65 -13.69 2.67 8.67
CA LYS A 65 -13.97 3.53 9.83
C LYS A 65 -12.96 3.33 10.97
N SER A 66 -11.95 2.46 10.76
CA SER A 66 -10.93 2.12 11.73
C SER A 66 -9.76 3.12 11.67
N LYS A 67 -9.03 3.20 12.75
CA LYS A 67 -7.81 3.98 12.85
C LYS A 67 -6.63 3.23 12.22
N ILE A 68 -5.60 3.95 11.81
CA ILE A 68 -4.36 3.39 11.28
C ILE A 68 -3.70 2.45 12.30
N ILE A 69 -3.75 2.79 13.58
CA ILE A 69 -3.18 2.00 14.66
C ILE A 69 -3.77 0.59 14.76
N ASP A 70 -5.02 0.38 14.33
CA ASP A 70 -5.68 -0.94 14.35
C ASP A 70 -5.04 -1.93 13.35
N TYR A 71 -4.20 -1.42 12.44
CA TYR A 71 -3.46 -2.22 11.45
C TYR A 71 -2.01 -2.50 11.87
N VAL A 72 -1.62 -2.10 13.06
CA VAL A 72 -0.32 -2.46 13.62
C VAL A 72 -0.35 -3.95 13.96
N GLY A 73 0.24 -4.75 13.09
CA GLY A 73 0.30 -6.20 13.25
C GLY A 73 1.44 -6.65 14.17
N TRP A 74 2.43 -5.79 14.39
CA TRP A 74 3.57 -6.11 15.23
C TRP A 74 4.30 -4.85 15.71
N THR A 75 4.67 -4.84 17.00
CA THR A 75 5.57 -3.87 17.62
C THR A 75 6.62 -4.60 18.47
N LYS A 76 7.80 -4.01 18.62
CA LYS A 76 8.79 -4.46 19.60
C LYS A 76 8.23 -4.17 21.01
N ASN A 77 8.46 -5.06 21.97
CA ASN A 77 7.89 -4.94 23.32
C ASN A 77 8.29 -3.66 24.06
N THR A 78 9.43 -3.07 23.70
CA THR A 78 9.95 -1.81 24.27
C THR A 78 9.49 -0.56 23.50
N PHE A 79 8.64 -0.71 22.48
CA PHE A 79 8.20 0.37 21.61
C PHE A 79 6.67 0.43 21.55
N HIS A 80 6.09 1.41 22.23
CA HIS A 80 4.65 1.59 22.41
C HIS A 80 4.14 2.71 21.54
N ILE A 81 3.02 2.49 20.86
CA ILE A 81 2.40 3.44 19.93
C ILE A 81 1.07 3.91 20.51
N ASP A 82 0.89 5.21 20.58
CA ASP A 82 -0.36 5.84 21.01
C ASP A 82 -1.19 6.31 19.82
N CYS A 83 -0.52 6.86 18.78
CA CYS A 83 -1.19 7.46 17.65
C CYS A 83 -0.34 7.33 16.38
N ILE A 84 -1.01 7.08 15.26
CA ILE A 84 -0.43 7.14 13.90
C ILE A 84 -1.34 7.97 13.04
N GLU A 85 -0.78 9.02 12.42
CA GLU A 85 -1.46 9.84 11.42
C GLU A 85 -0.74 9.72 10.07
N ILE A 86 -1.52 9.60 9.00
CA ILE A 86 -1.04 9.71 7.62
C ILE A 86 -1.89 10.78 6.94
N ASN A 87 -1.22 11.78 6.35
CA ASN A 87 -1.87 12.92 5.70
C ASN A 87 -2.82 13.68 6.63
N GLY A 88 -2.41 13.85 7.91
CA GLY A 88 -3.13 14.63 8.92
C GLY A 88 -4.36 13.93 9.51
N THR A 89 -4.52 12.63 9.34
CA THR A 89 -5.63 11.87 9.92
C THR A 89 -5.20 10.55 10.52
N GLU A 90 -5.83 10.16 11.63
CA GLU A 90 -5.70 8.83 12.23
C GLU A 90 -6.54 7.77 11.49
N CYS A 91 -7.47 8.18 10.63
CA CYS A 91 -8.32 7.24 9.88
C CYS A 91 -7.48 6.41 8.91
N ALA A 92 -7.81 5.13 8.78
CA ALA A 92 -7.15 4.22 7.84
C ALA A 92 -7.50 4.51 6.35
N SER A 93 -8.03 5.69 6.08
CA SER A 93 -8.24 6.23 4.74
C SER A 93 -8.02 7.74 4.73
N SER A 94 -7.42 8.25 3.66
CA SER A 94 -7.17 9.69 3.45
C SER A 94 -7.21 10.01 1.95
N THR A 95 -7.36 11.29 1.62
CA THR A 95 -7.36 11.77 0.24
C THR A 95 -6.07 12.52 -0.06
N ILE A 96 -5.46 12.20 -1.18
CA ILE A 96 -4.38 13.00 -1.79
C ILE A 96 -5.06 13.89 -2.83
N HIS A 97 -5.09 15.19 -2.52
CA HIS A 97 -5.72 16.17 -3.39
C HIS A 97 -4.89 16.47 -4.64
N GLY A 98 -5.57 16.90 -5.71
CA GLY A 98 -4.88 17.30 -6.92
C GLY A 98 -3.91 18.46 -6.66
N GLY A 99 -2.63 18.29 -7.06
CA GLY A 99 -1.56 19.27 -6.80
C GLY A 99 -0.92 19.19 -5.42
N GLN A 100 -1.32 18.28 -4.56
CA GLN A 100 -0.62 18.00 -3.31
C GLN A 100 0.75 17.42 -3.61
N ASN A 101 1.81 18.06 -3.09
CA ASN A 101 3.21 17.71 -3.40
C ASN A 101 3.95 17.03 -2.25
N PHE A 102 3.27 16.74 -1.14
CA PHE A 102 3.83 15.96 -0.04
C PHE A 102 2.75 15.22 0.73
N LEU A 103 3.17 14.16 1.40
CA LEU A 103 2.40 13.38 2.36
C LEU A 103 3.03 13.54 3.74
N THR A 104 2.23 13.66 4.78
CA THR A 104 2.73 13.68 6.17
C THR A 104 2.54 12.32 6.82
N VAL A 105 3.51 11.91 7.63
CA VAL A 105 3.42 10.77 8.55
C VAL A 105 3.81 11.28 9.94
N LYS A 106 2.94 11.06 10.92
CA LYS A 106 3.19 11.38 12.32
C LYS A 106 2.92 10.16 13.18
N ILE A 107 3.83 9.87 14.08
CA ILE A 107 3.76 8.70 14.97
C ILE A 107 4.13 9.18 16.36
N GLN A 108 3.27 8.93 17.34
CA GLN A 108 3.47 9.30 18.74
C GLN A 108 3.41 8.05 19.60
N GLY A 109 4.20 8.06 20.68
CA GLY A 109 4.27 6.93 21.59
C GLY A 109 5.38 7.10 22.61
N TYR A 110 5.79 5.97 23.18
CA TYR A 110 6.81 5.89 24.21
C TYR A 110 7.82 4.78 23.90
N SER A 111 9.11 5.05 24.06
CA SER A 111 10.18 4.08 23.94
C SER A 111 10.82 3.81 25.31
N GLU A 112 11.00 2.53 25.67
CA GLU A 112 11.64 2.13 26.91
C GLU A 112 13.18 2.19 26.84
N GLU A 113 13.73 2.36 25.64
CA GLU A 113 15.17 2.37 25.37
C GLU A 113 15.54 3.40 24.30
N ASP A 114 16.82 3.79 24.29
CA ASP A 114 17.38 4.56 23.18
C ASP A 114 17.47 3.68 21.93
N MET A 115 17.09 4.20 20.78
CA MET A 115 17.14 3.43 19.54
C MET A 115 17.53 4.26 18.32
N MET A 116 18.11 3.59 17.35
CA MET A 116 18.40 4.17 16.04
C MET A 116 17.32 3.70 15.06
N TYR A 117 16.68 4.63 14.35
CA TYR A 117 15.54 4.27 13.51
C TYR A 117 15.51 4.99 12.17
N ASP A 118 14.81 4.37 11.23
CA ASP A 118 14.32 4.94 9.99
C ASP A 118 12.81 4.69 9.87
N VAL A 119 12.13 5.57 9.15
CA VAL A 119 10.72 5.42 8.78
C VAL A 119 10.66 4.98 7.34
N MET A 120 10.04 3.83 7.08
CA MET A 120 9.78 3.35 5.73
C MET A 120 8.28 3.36 5.44
N LEU A 121 7.89 4.04 4.36
CA LEU A 121 6.54 4.02 3.82
C LEU A 121 6.57 3.39 2.43
N VAL A 122 5.78 2.36 2.22
CA VAL A 122 5.65 1.70 0.91
C VAL A 122 4.25 1.95 0.38
N LEU A 123 4.17 2.60 -0.76
CA LEU A 123 2.91 2.80 -1.49
C LEU A 123 2.74 1.70 -2.52
N LYS A 124 1.61 1.02 -2.48
CA LYS A 124 1.27 -0.13 -3.32
C LYS A 124 -0.04 0.08 -4.07
N SER A 125 -0.23 -0.69 -5.13
CA SER A 125 -1.55 -0.87 -5.71
C SER A 125 -2.46 -1.68 -4.78
N ARG A 126 -3.75 -1.70 -5.10
CA ARG A 126 -4.69 -2.65 -4.47
C ARG A 126 -4.33 -4.12 -4.72
N THR A 127 -3.53 -4.40 -5.74
CA THR A 127 -3.03 -5.74 -6.08
C THR A 127 -1.67 -6.05 -5.49
N GLU A 128 -1.25 -5.32 -4.44
CA GLU A 128 0.00 -5.50 -3.68
C GLU A 128 1.29 -5.23 -4.49
N VAL A 129 1.21 -4.62 -5.66
CA VAL A 129 2.40 -4.22 -6.42
C VAL A 129 2.95 -2.91 -5.84
N PRO A 130 4.19 -2.87 -5.36
CA PRO A 130 4.80 -1.64 -4.87
C PRO A 130 5.09 -0.67 -6.02
N TYR A 131 4.76 0.61 -5.80
CA TYR A 131 4.96 1.69 -6.78
C TYR A 131 5.96 2.73 -6.33
N ALA A 132 6.00 3.01 -5.03
CA ALA A 132 6.93 3.97 -4.47
C ALA A 132 7.31 3.56 -3.05
N THR A 133 8.53 3.85 -2.68
CA THR A 133 9.03 3.60 -1.34
C THR A 133 9.76 4.84 -0.85
N TYR A 134 9.44 5.28 0.35
CA TYR A 134 10.22 6.24 1.12
C TYR A 134 11.00 5.45 2.16
N ALA A 135 12.32 5.49 2.11
CA ALA A 135 13.22 4.78 3.03
C ALA A 135 14.61 5.45 3.06
N PRO A 136 14.73 6.65 3.66
CA PRO A 136 15.98 7.43 3.62
C PRO A 136 17.17 6.71 4.25
N GLY A 137 16.94 5.87 5.25
CA GLY A 137 17.97 5.02 5.84
C GLY A 137 18.57 4.04 4.85
N HIS A 138 17.75 3.45 3.96
CA HIS A 138 18.24 2.57 2.91
C HIS A 138 18.93 3.32 1.76
N TYR A 139 18.38 4.50 1.38
CA TYR A 139 18.90 5.20 0.21
C TYR A 139 20.15 6.03 0.49
N TYR A 140 20.20 6.66 1.67
CA TYR A 140 21.22 7.66 2.01
C TYR A 140 21.97 7.34 3.29
N GLY A 141 21.66 6.23 3.99
CA GLY A 141 22.20 5.94 5.30
C GLY A 141 21.70 6.89 6.40
N SER A 142 20.63 7.64 6.15
CA SER A 142 20.09 8.65 7.07
C SER A 142 19.29 7.94 8.18
N ILE A 143 19.93 7.70 9.33
CA ILE A 143 19.33 7.06 10.50
C ILE A 143 19.15 8.11 11.59
N SER A 144 17.97 8.15 12.22
CA SER A 144 17.64 9.06 13.31
C SER A 144 17.85 8.36 14.64
N HIS A 145 18.23 9.13 15.67
CA HIS A 145 18.26 8.67 17.07
C HIS A 145 16.93 9.02 17.76
N LEU A 146 16.37 8.07 18.47
CA LEU A 146 15.20 8.23 19.32
C LEU A 146 15.62 7.95 20.76
N PRO A 147 15.63 8.95 21.66
CA PRO A 147 15.92 8.72 23.06
C PRO A 147 14.77 7.97 23.74
N LYS A 148 15.10 7.27 24.82
CA LYS A 148 14.09 6.71 25.74
C LYS A 148 13.14 7.81 26.22
N GLY A 149 11.83 7.51 26.28
CA GLY A 149 10.79 8.42 26.73
C GLY A 149 9.68 8.60 25.70
N ASP A 150 8.85 9.61 25.92
CA ASP A 150 7.81 10.00 24.98
C ASP A 150 8.42 10.52 23.69
N PHE A 151 7.81 10.17 22.56
CA PHE A 151 8.30 10.62 21.27
C PHE A 151 7.19 11.09 20.34
N CYS A 152 7.60 11.96 19.42
CA CYS A 152 6.81 12.35 18.27
C CYS A 152 7.72 12.31 17.03
N ILE A 153 7.49 11.33 16.17
CA ILE A 153 8.19 11.19 14.89
C ILE A 153 7.35 11.81 13.80
N GLU A 154 7.86 12.82 13.12
CA GLU A 154 7.19 13.45 11.99
C GLU A 154 8.04 13.32 10.73
N ARG A 155 7.40 13.01 9.61
CA ARG A 155 8.02 12.98 8.28
C ARG A 155 7.13 13.68 7.26
N ARG A 156 7.76 14.48 6.43
CA ARG A 156 7.14 15.09 5.25
C ARG A 156 7.77 14.47 4.02
N ILE A 157 6.98 13.70 3.30
CA ILE A 157 7.40 12.84 2.20
C ILE A 157 6.96 13.48 0.90
N GLY A 158 7.89 13.81 0.02
CA GLY A 158 7.58 14.39 -1.29
C GLY A 158 6.77 13.43 -2.16
N LEU A 159 5.72 13.94 -2.79
CA LEU A 159 4.93 13.21 -3.78
C LEU A 159 5.35 13.64 -5.19
N PRO A 160 5.24 12.74 -6.18
CA PRO A 160 5.42 13.11 -7.57
C PRO A 160 4.42 14.20 -7.97
N PRO A 161 4.85 15.21 -8.75
CA PRO A 161 3.98 16.31 -9.13
C PRO A 161 2.79 15.87 -10.00
N VAL A 162 2.96 14.78 -10.76
CA VAL A 162 1.89 14.18 -11.56
C VAL A 162 1.57 12.80 -11.01
N LEU A 163 0.55 12.74 -10.16
CA LEU A 163 0.00 11.51 -9.62
C LEU A 163 -1.33 11.20 -10.29
N SER A 164 -1.51 9.98 -10.80
CA SER A 164 -2.74 9.59 -11.49
C SER A 164 -3.89 9.36 -10.52
N LYS A 165 -5.11 9.61 -10.99
CA LYS A 165 -6.33 9.30 -10.24
C LYS A 165 -6.44 7.80 -9.97
N GLY A 166 -6.72 7.44 -8.71
CA GLY A 166 -6.89 6.05 -8.29
C GLY A 166 -6.70 5.87 -6.80
N VAL A 167 -6.38 4.65 -6.38
CA VAL A 167 -6.20 4.31 -4.96
C VAL A 167 -4.85 3.66 -4.76
N LEU A 168 -4.11 4.17 -3.79
CA LEU A 168 -2.88 3.57 -3.27
C LEU A 168 -3.15 2.98 -1.89
N GLN A 169 -2.34 2.03 -1.50
CA GLN A 169 -2.36 1.41 -0.19
C GLN A 169 -1.00 1.59 0.46
N ALA A 170 -0.98 2.05 1.70
CA ALA A 170 0.24 2.31 2.44
C ALA A 170 0.57 1.18 3.42
N ASP A 171 1.84 0.75 3.40
CA ASP A 171 2.46 0.00 4.49
C ASP A 171 3.44 0.93 5.20
N LEU A 172 3.41 0.93 6.53
CA LEU A 172 4.27 1.75 7.38
C LEU A 172 5.14 0.86 8.27
N PHE A 173 6.44 1.19 8.29
CA PHE A 173 7.40 0.50 9.13
C PHE A 173 8.28 1.51 9.87
N ILE A 174 8.64 1.18 11.11
CA ILE A 174 9.76 1.79 11.82
C ILE A 174 10.77 0.69 12.07
N HIS A 175 12.02 0.92 11.70
CA HIS A 175 13.05 -0.09 11.77
C HIS A 175 14.45 0.53 11.87
N HIS A 176 15.40 -0.23 12.38
CA HIS A 176 16.80 0.01 12.14
C HIS A 176 17.19 -0.76 10.88
N PRO A 177 17.56 -0.10 9.78
CA PRO A 177 17.87 -0.76 8.52
C PRO A 177 18.87 -1.90 8.69
N MET A 178 18.56 -3.07 8.13
CA MET A 178 19.36 -4.30 8.19
C MET A 178 19.56 -4.92 9.59
N VAL A 179 18.97 -4.33 10.65
CA VAL A 179 19.12 -4.81 12.03
C VAL A 179 17.81 -5.39 12.54
N GLU A 180 16.81 -4.56 12.76
CA GLU A 180 15.51 -5.00 13.31
C GLU A 180 14.35 -4.06 12.96
N TYR A 181 13.14 -4.55 13.13
CA TYR A 181 11.94 -3.73 13.08
C TYR A 181 11.50 -3.32 14.47
N TYR A 182 10.81 -2.18 14.57
CA TYR A 182 10.17 -1.70 15.79
C TYR A 182 8.66 -1.66 15.63
N LEU A 183 8.17 -1.38 14.41
CA LEU A 183 6.76 -1.37 14.07
C LEU A 183 6.54 -1.91 12.66
N LYS A 184 5.46 -2.69 12.50
CA LYS A 184 4.96 -3.14 11.20
C LYS A 184 3.45 -2.93 11.13
N ALA A 185 3.01 -2.01 10.30
CA ALA A 185 1.62 -1.74 9.99
C ALA A 185 1.40 -1.93 8.47
N VAL A 186 0.86 -3.08 8.11
CA VAL A 186 0.67 -3.47 6.71
C VAL A 186 -0.74 -3.14 6.27
N ARG A 187 -0.89 -2.54 5.08
CA ARG A 187 -2.17 -2.06 4.55
C ARG A 187 -2.89 -1.11 5.49
N CYS A 188 -2.13 -0.28 6.18
CA CYS A 188 -2.63 0.52 7.29
C CYS A 188 -3.45 1.74 6.85
N CYS A 189 -3.27 2.22 5.61
CA CYS A 189 -4.04 3.36 5.11
C CYS A 189 -4.34 3.22 3.62
N LEU A 190 -5.57 3.54 3.22
CA LEU A 190 -5.95 3.74 1.82
C LEU A 190 -5.82 5.22 1.48
N LEU A 191 -5.11 5.52 0.40
CA LEU A 191 -4.90 6.87 -0.10
C LEU A 191 -5.65 7.03 -1.41
N GLU A 192 -6.77 7.75 -1.39
CA GLU A 192 -7.55 8.07 -2.57
C GLU A 192 -6.91 9.27 -3.28
N CYS A 193 -6.31 9.02 -4.43
CA CYS A 193 -5.69 10.06 -5.24
C CYS A 193 -6.73 10.66 -6.19
N GLU A 194 -7.00 11.97 -6.07
CA GLU A 194 -7.87 12.69 -7.00
C GLU A 194 -7.26 12.80 -8.40
N GLY A 195 -5.93 12.70 -8.45
CA GLY A 195 -5.17 12.79 -9.67
C GLY A 195 -4.82 14.22 -10.08
N PHE A 196 -3.84 14.34 -10.95
CA PHE A 196 -3.48 15.60 -11.57
C PHE A 196 -4.53 15.98 -12.61
N GLN A 197 -5.09 17.17 -12.50
CA GLN A 197 -5.99 17.72 -13.52
C GLN A 197 -5.14 18.34 -14.64
N SER A 198 -5.19 17.74 -15.83
CA SER A 198 -4.55 18.32 -17.00
C SER A 198 -5.26 19.61 -17.40
N GLY A 199 -4.56 20.52 -18.11
CA GLY A 199 -5.14 21.73 -18.67
C GLY A 199 -6.31 21.49 -19.66
N PHE A 200 -6.54 20.23 -20.04
CA PHE A 200 -7.65 19.79 -20.88
C PHE A 200 -8.85 19.22 -20.09
N GLY A 201 -8.84 19.32 -18.75
CA GLY A 201 -9.96 18.90 -17.89
C GLY A 201 -10.10 17.40 -17.66
N HIS A 202 -9.13 16.59 -18.08
CA HIS A 202 -9.15 15.13 -17.88
C HIS A 202 -8.02 14.69 -16.92
N ALA A 203 -8.38 13.93 -15.87
CA ALA A 203 -7.39 13.31 -15.01
C ALA A 203 -6.86 12.02 -15.64
N LEU A 204 -5.54 11.83 -15.61
CA LEU A 204 -4.93 10.54 -15.92
C LEU A 204 -5.35 9.51 -14.87
N THR A 205 -5.66 8.29 -15.30
CA THR A 205 -6.08 7.22 -14.41
C THR A 205 -5.01 6.14 -14.28
N GLN A 206 -4.91 5.55 -13.10
CA GLN A 206 -3.94 4.48 -12.82
C GLN A 206 -4.09 3.28 -13.77
N THR A 207 -5.32 2.96 -14.16
CA THR A 207 -5.61 1.83 -15.04
C THR A 207 -5.19 2.03 -16.49
N SER A 208 -5.22 3.26 -16.98
CA SER A 208 -4.95 3.58 -18.38
C SER A 208 -3.57 4.20 -18.61
N ASN A 209 -3.05 4.93 -17.63
CA ASN A 209 -1.88 5.78 -17.82
C ASN A 209 -0.74 5.48 -16.84
N GLY A 210 -0.92 4.50 -15.94
CA GLY A 210 0.04 4.22 -14.86
C GLY A 210 -0.14 5.16 -13.67
N PHE A 211 0.80 5.14 -12.71
CA PHE A 211 0.65 5.81 -11.41
C PHE A 211 1.30 7.18 -11.34
N ILE A 212 2.38 7.38 -12.06
CA ILE A 212 3.23 8.57 -12.00
C ILE A 212 3.42 9.08 -13.43
N GLY A 213 3.08 10.34 -13.67
CA GLY A 213 3.45 11.04 -14.88
C GLY A 213 4.92 11.48 -14.81
N LEU A 214 5.62 11.35 -15.90
CA LEU A 214 6.98 11.83 -16.03
C LEU A 214 6.96 13.30 -16.48
N GLU A 215 7.87 14.09 -15.92
CA GLU A 215 8.04 15.51 -16.29
C GLU A 215 9.05 15.66 -17.42
N ASP A 216 8.83 16.67 -18.26
CA ASP A 216 9.81 17.10 -19.26
C ASP A 216 10.90 17.91 -18.58
N ILE A 217 12.14 17.48 -18.72
CA ILE A 217 13.31 18.25 -18.29
C ILE A 217 13.72 19.13 -19.46
N LYS A 218 13.40 20.42 -19.36
CA LYS A 218 13.89 21.39 -20.35
C LYS A 218 15.42 21.42 -20.29
N VAL A 219 16.03 21.00 -21.38
CA VAL A 219 17.47 21.07 -21.60
C VAL A 219 17.88 22.50 -21.88
#